data_af75ec5791d6c83d30b52dbbc5647e4a
#
_entry.id   af75ec5791d6c83d30b52dbbc5647e4a
#
_cell.length_a   1.000
_cell.length_b   1.000
_cell.length_c   1.000
_cell.angle_alpha   90.00
_cell.angle_beta   90.00
_cell.angle_gamma   90.00
#
_symmetry.space_group_name_H-M   'P 1'
#
loop_
_entity.id
_entity.type
_entity.pdbx_description
1 polymer ?
#
loop_
_entity_poly.entity_id
_entity_poly.type
_entity_poly.pdbx_seq_one_letter_code
_entity_poly.pdbx_strand_id
1 'polypeptide(L)'
;MLESYFKSDHTLERLRAEPTGRYIDTFAKDLHAKGYGIWTGQAYVRAAAHLGIWMKRQGFSVMKLDEEVIGEFARHRPSCHCLGKNRGIYDDAVIGARHFLNHLRDTGVAPAGAPIEKTPSPAIIDGFERWMRHHRGVSESTLTPYRLILTKLLGAIGETPGNYNAHVLRRGVELQTSRCGRSWAKLVITTARMFLRYLAVHNLCDPALVDALPTIAHWKRASCPDYLSKEEVEKLIVACNPATAEGARDMAVLLLLVRLGLRAGDIVHLRHADIDWEHGALHVSGKGRRHSVLPLPQDVGDAILNYVEHWRPDVHDEHVFLRVNAPFVPLAGSSAVSSLVNRAARRARLSASRIGAHILRHTAASLMLRKGVSLQTIGGLLRHQSIDTTALYAKIDVDMLSEIAQPWPGEVAPC
;
A
#
# COMPACT_ATOMS: atom_id res chain seq x y z
N MET A 1 -16.35 -5.60 30.02
CA MET A 1 -15.38 -5.08 29.04
C MET A 1 -15.26 -3.57 29.05
N LEU A 2 -16.33 -2.79 29.30
CA LEU A 2 -16.19 -1.32 29.49
C LEU A 2 -15.31 -1.01 30.69
N GLU A 3 -15.36 -1.81 31.72
CA GLU A 3 -14.54 -1.74 32.95
C GLU A 3 -13.03 -1.93 32.70
N SER A 4 -12.64 -2.54 31.61
CA SER A 4 -11.21 -2.61 31.21
C SER A 4 -10.70 -1.28 30.70
N TYR A 5 -11.56 -0.43 30.16
CA TYR A 5 -11.23 0.91 29.70
C TYR A 5 -11.44 1.98 30.80
N PHE A 6 -12.46 1.85 31.64
CA PHE A 6 -12.81 2.86 32.66
C PHE A 6 -12.95 2.21 34.03
N LYS A 7 -12.29 2.81 35.04
CA LYS A 7 -12.26 2.28 36.42
C LYS A 7 -13.29 2.96 37.34
N SER A 8 -13.81 4.14 36.97
CA SER A 8 -14.72 4.93 37.80
C SER A 8 -16.17 4.55 37.50
N ASP A 9 -16.91 4.08 38.54
CA ASP A 9 -18.32 3.74 38.47
C ASP A 9 -19.17 4.89 37.95
N HIS A 10 -18.94 6.11 38.46
CA HIS A 10 -19.61 7.32 37.98
C HIS A 10 -19.38 7.55 36.46
N THR A 11 -18.20 7.22 35.94
CA THR A 11 -17.94 7.33 34.48
C THR A 11 -18.68 6.24 33.71
N LEU A 12 -18.72 5.02 34.23
CA LEU A 12 -19.44 3.89 33.62
C LEU A 12 -20.94 4.18 33.55
N GLU A 13 -21.54 4.63 34.65
CA GLU A 13 -22.96 5.00 34.74
C GLU A 13 -23.29 6.10 33.74
N ARG A 14 -22.47 7.16 33.69
CA ARG A 14 -22.66 8.28 32.76
C ARG A 14 -22.61 7.79 31.30
N LEU A 15 -21.64 6.97 30.92
CA LEU A 15 -21.51 6.45 29.54
C LEU A 15 -22.72 5.57 29.16
N ARG A 16 -23.25 4.81 30.10
CA ARG A 16 -24.45 3.96 29.88
C ARG A 16 -25.75 4.76 29.85
N ALA A 17 -25.81 5.92 30.52
CA ALA A 17 -26.99 6.79 30.53
C ALA A 17 -27.18 7.61 29.23
N GLU A 18 -26.15 7.75 28.41
CA GLU A 18 -26.19 8.49 27.16
C GLU A 18 -27.06 7.79 26.08
N PRO A 19 -27.55 8.50 25.05
CA PRO A 19 -28.39 7.88 24.02
C PRO A 19 -27.80 6.69 23.31
N THR A 20 -26.46 6.64 23.23
CA THR A 20 -25.69 5.51 22.68
C THR A 20 -25.39 4.43 23.73
N GLY A 21 -25.74 4.66 25.00
CA GLY A 21 -25.29 3.87 26.15
C GLY A 21 -25.59 2.36 26.05
N ARG A 22 -26.76 1.99 25.51
CA ARG A 22 -27.16 0.60 25.31
C ARG A 22 -26.22 -0.17 24.35
N TYR A 23 -25.41 0.51 23.55
CA TYR A 23 -24.45 -0.09 22.60
C TYR A 23 -22.99 0.03 23.05
N ILE A 24 -22.73 0.84 24.08
CA ILE A 24 -21.36 1.16 24.51
C ILE A 24 -20.62 -0.08 25.02
N ASP A 25 -21.29 -0.96 25.79
CA ASP A 25 -20.65 -2.16 26.32
C ASP A 25 -20.25 -3.13 25.21
N THR A 26 -21.12 -3.33 24.20
CA THR A 26 -20.83 -4.18 23.04
C THR A 26 -19.76 -3.55 22.16
N PHE A 27 -19.76 -2.25 21.99
CA PHE A 27 -18.73 -1.52 21.28
C PHE A 27 -17.37 -1.61 21.97
N ALA A 28 -17.33 -1.45 23.28
CA ALA A 28 -16.10 -1.63 24.07
C ALA A 28 -15.56 -3.05 23.97
N LYS A 29 -16.45 -4.07 23.94
CA LYS A 29 -16.07 -5.46 23.70
C LYS A 29 -15.46 -5.66 22.32
N ASP A 30 -16.05 -5.06 21.30
CA ASP A 30 -15.55 -5.13 19.93
C ASP A 30 -14.16 -4.45 19.79
N LEU A 31 -13.99 -3.26 20.36
CA LEU A 31 -12.70 -2.57 20.39
C LEU A 31 -11.62 -3.42 21.08
N HIS A 32 -11.97 -4.04 22.22
CA HIS A 32 -11.05 -4.90 22.94
C HIS A 32 -10.68 -6.16 22.13
N ALA A 33 -11.66 -6.80 21.50
CA ALA A 33 -11.45 -7.97 20.65
C ALA A 33 -10.57 -7.63 19.42
N LYS A 34 -10.70 -6.41 18.88
CA LYS A 34 -9.85 -5.89 17.80
C LYS A 34 -8.46 -5.44 18.27
N GLY A 35 -8.15 -5.55 19.58
CA GLY A 35 -6.84 -5.26 20.14
C GLY A 35 -6.55 -3.77 20.41
N TYR A 36 -7.58 -2.91 20.46
CA TYR A 36 -7.36 -1.49 20.76
C TYR A 36 -6.89 -1.28 22.21
N GLY A 37 -5.75 -0.61 22.36
CA GLY A 37 -5.20 -0.27 23.66
C GLY A 37 -6.10 0.67 24.48
N ILE A 38 -5.86 0.75 25.79
CA ILE A 38 -6.69 1.48 26.77
C ILE A 38 -6.97 2.92 26.33
N TRP A 39 -5.95 3.67 25.97
CA TRP A 39 -6.10 5.08 25.57
C TRP A 39 -6.96 5.27 24.32
N THR A 40 -6.72 4.47 23.30
CA THR A 40 -7.50 4.54 22.05
C THR A 40 -8.93 4.08 22.27
N GLY A 41 -9.14 2.97 23.00
CA GLY A 41 -10.46 2.49 23.34
C GLY A 41 -11.26 3.51 24.15
N GLN A 42 -10.64 4.14 25.15
CA GLN A 42 -11.25 5.25 25.90
C GLN A 42 -11.64 6.42 24.99
N ALA A 43 -10.76 6.83 24.07
CA ALA A 43 -11.02 7.91 23.14
C ALA A 43 -12.22 7.60 22.22
N TYR A 44 -12.29 6.40 21.69
CA TYR A 44 -13.37 5.96 20.79
C TYR A 44 -14.71 5.78 21.52
N VAL A 45 -14.70 5.22 22.73
CA VAL A 45 -15.90 5.13 23.55
C VAL A 45 -16.43 6.52 23.93
N ARG A 46 -15.55 7.44 24.32
CA ARG A 46 -15.96 8.84 24.58
C ARG A 46 -16.47 9.54 23.33
N ALA A 47 -15.91 9.24 22.16
CA ALA A 47 -16.38 9.76 20.89
C ALA A 47 -17.80 9.26 20.57
N ALA A 48 -18.09 7.99 20.81
CA ALA A 48 -19.41 7.40 20.62
C ALA A 48 -20.44 8.01 21.59
N ALA A 49 -20.09 8.22 22.85
CA ALA A 49 -20.95 8.90 23.82
C ALA A 49 -21.22 10.37 23.42
N HIS A 50 -20.18 11.10 23.02
CA HIS A 50 -20.33 12.48 22.54
C HIS A 50 -21.21 12.57 21.29
N LEU A 51 -21.02 11.66 20.33
CA LEU A 51 -21.91 11.54 19.15
C LEU A 51 -23.36 11.37 19.59
N GLY A 52 -23.63 10.49 20.56
CA GLY A 52 -24.98 10.26 21.09
C GLY A 52 -25.62 11.51 21.68
N ILE A 53 -24.88 12.28 22.50
CA ILE A 53 -25.36 13.55 23.07
C ILE A 53 -25.72 14.56 21.96
N TRP A 54 -24.84 14.69 20.97
CA TRP A 54 -25.04 15.60 19.85
C TRP A 54 -26.25 15.17 19.01
N MET A 55 -26.35 13.88 18.66
CA MET A 55 -27.47 13.32 17.90
C MET A 55 -28.81 13.60 18.62
N LYS A 56 -28.88 13.40 19.94
CA LYS A 56 -30.08 13.69 20.73
C LYS A 56 -30.49 15.16 20.61
N ARG A 57 -29.53 16.07 20.65
CA ARG A 57 -29.78 17.53 20.50
C ARG A 57 -30.28 17.92 19.11
N GLN A 58 -29.83 17.18 18.08
CA GLN A 58 -30.22 17.40 16.69
C GLN A 58 -31.49 16.62 16.31
N GLY A 59 -32.02 15.79 17.21
CA GLY A 59 -33.21 14.94 16.92
C GLY A 59 -32.90 13.72 16.06
N PHE A 60 -31.64 13.32 15.91
CA PHE A 60 -31.24 12.10 15.19
C PHE A 60 -31.45 10.86 16.04
N SER A 61 -31.99 9.80 15.43
CA SER A 61 -32.01 8.45 16.02
C SER A 61 -30.70 7.69 15.72
N VAL A 62 -30.22 6.91 16.69
CA VAL A 62 -29.06 6.02 16.51
C VAL A 62 -29.28 5.02 15.36
N MET A 63 -30.52 4.59 15.13
CA MET A 63 -30.88 3.68 14.04
C MET A 63 -30.77 4.32 12.64
N LYS A 64 -30.67 5.66 12.56
CA LYS A 64 -30.48 6.42 11.31
C LYS A 64 -29.05 6.95 11.16
N LEU A 65 -28.12 6.46 12.00
CA LEU A 65 -26.73 6.86 11.92
C LEU A 65 -26.09 6.35 10.62
N ASP A 66 -25.56 7.27 9.83
CA ASP A 66 -24.87 7.02 8.55
C ASP A 66 -23.64 7.93 8.37
N GLU A 67 -23.02 7.90 7.21
CA GLU A 67 -21.85 8.74 6.89
C GLU A 67 -22.17 10.22 6.79
N GLU A 68 -23.41 10.58 6.41
CA GLU A 68 -23.85 11.98 6.32
C GLU A 68 -23.96 12.59 7.71
N VAL A 69 -24.59 11.86 8.64
CA VAL A 69 -24.68 12.25 10.07
C VAL A 69 -23.30 12.36 10.71
N ILE A 70 -22.37 11.44 10.37
CA ILE A 70 -20.97 11.55 10.82
C ILE A 70 -20.31 12.82 10.22
N GLY A 71 -20.59 13.14 8.96
CA GLY A 71 -20.11 14.37 8.32
C GLY A 71 -20.63 15.64 9.01
N GLU A 72 -21.87 15.66 9.42
CA GLU A 72 -22.46 16.77 10.21
C GLU A 72 -21.85 16.85 11.61
N PHE A 73 -21.65 15.71 12.27
CA PHE A 73 -20.96 15.66 13.55
C PHE A 73 -19.53 16.21 13.43
N ALA A 74 -18.81 15.90 12.34
CA ALA A 74 -17.47 16.44 12.09
C ALA A 74 -17.50 17.97 11.96
N ARG A 75 -18.50 18.54 11.29
CA ARG A 75 -18.70 20.00 11.16
C ARG A 75 -19.05 20.67 12.48
N HIS A 76 -19.78 19.97 13.37
CA HIS A 76 -20.11 20.46 14.70
C HIS A 76 -18.89 20.57 15.64
N ARG A 77 -17.89 19.69 15.50
CA ARG A 77 -16.77 19.55 16.43
C ARG A 77 -15.99 20.85 16.74
N PRO A 78 -15.63 21.71 15.77
CA PRO A 78 -14.87 22.93 16.03
C PRO A 78 -15.58 23.90 16.99
N SER A 79 -16.92 24.02 16.88
CA SER A 79 -17.78 24.94 17.68
C SER A 79 -18.47 24.24 18.85
N CYS A 80 -18.03 23.03 19.22
CA CYS A 80 -18.72 22.19 20.19
C CYS A 80 -18.68 22.70 21.63
N HIS A 81 -19.86 22.83 22.25
CA HIS A 81 -20.05 23.14 23.68
C HIS A 81 -20.77 21.99 24.43
N CYS A 82 -20.68 20.73 23.90
CA CYS A 82 -21.30 19.59 24.55
C CYS A 82 -20.57 19.20 25.85
N LEU A 83 -21.35 18.84 26.87
CA LEU A 83 -20.82 18.27 28.09
C LEU A 83 -20.09 16.94 27.77
N GLY A 84 -18.96 16.71 28.37
CA GLY A 84 -18.19 15.46 28.15
C GLY A 84 -17.42 15.39 26.84
N LYS A 85 -17.28 16.54 26.13
CA LYS A 85 -16.48 16.56 24.91
C LYS A 85 -15.07 16.01 25.17
N ASN A 86 -14.60 15.16 24.27
CA ASN A 86 -13.22 14.73 24.28
C ASN A 86 -12.33 15.92 23.89
N ARG A 87 -11.36 16.27 24.75
CA ARG A 87 -10.36 17.32 24.46
C ARG A 87 -9.25 16.84 23.53
N GLY A 88 -9.30 15.58 23.07
CA GLY A 88 -8.33 15.02 22.15
C GLY A 88 -8.34 15.69 20.77
N ILE A 89 -7.39 15.31 19.97
CA ILE A 89 -7.22 15.78 18.59
C ILE A 89 -8.51 15.58 17.81
N TYR A 90 -8.89 16.56 16.99
CA TYR A 90 -10.13 16.59 16.20
C TYR A 90 -10.40 15.27 15.45
N ASP A 91 -9.36 14.68 14.88
CA ASP A 91 -9.46 13.45 14.06
C ASP A 91 -9.88 12.22 14.87
N ASP A 92 -9.44 12.08 16.12
CA ASP A 92 -9.75 10.91 16.94
C ASP A 92 -11.25 10.76 17.25
N ALA A 93 -11.96 11.87 17.40
CA ALA A 93 -13.38 11.83 17.69
C ALA A 93 -14.22 11.41 16.48
N VAL A 94 -13.86 11.87 15.28
CA VAL A 94 -14.53 11.49 14.04
C VAL A 94 -14.18 10.05 13.67
N ILE A 95 -12.93 9.65 13.89
CA ILE A 95 -12.49 8.25 13.69
C ILE A 95 -13.25 7.33 14.66
N GLY A 96 -13.33 7.67 15.94
CA GLY A 96 -14.09 6.89 16.93
C GLY A 96 -15.57 6.79 16.60
N ALA A 97 -16.19 7.88 16.12
CA ALA A 97 -17.58 7.89 15.67
C ALA A 97 -17.80 6.96 14.46
N ARG A 98 -16.86 6.91 13.51
CA ARG A 98 -16.92 5.95 12.39
C ARG A 98 -16.74 4.51 12.85
N HIS A 99 -15.85 4.23 13.79
CA HIS A 99 -15.74 2.91 14.38
C HIS A 99 -17.02 2.46 15.07
N PHE A 100 -17.71 3.39 15.76
CA PHE A 100 -18.99 3.11 16.36
C PHE A 100 -20.09 2.86 15.31
N LEU A 101 -20.16 3.64 14.25
CA LEU A 101 -21.07 3.39 13.12
C LEU A 101 -20.84 2.00 12.51
N ASN A 102 -19.59 1.61 12.26
CA ASN A 102 -19.27 0.28 11.73
C ASN A 102 -19.71 -0.82 12.70
N HIS A 103 -19.47 -0.66 13.99
CA HIS A 103 -19.96 -1.59 15.00
C HIS A 103 -21.49 -1.74 14.99
N LEU A 104 -22.22 -0.62 14.86
CA LEU A 104 -23.69 -0.66 14.76
C LEU A 104 -24.16 -1.34 13.46
N ARG A 105 -23.43 -1.21 12.37
CA ARG A 105 -23.70 -1.92 11.10
C ARG A 105 -23.44 -3.42 11.24
N ASP A 106 -22.33 -3.78 11.82
CA ASP A 106 -21.93 -5.19 12.05
C ASP A 106 -22.95 -5.90 12.97
N THR A 107 -23.60 -5.16 13.89
CA THR A 107 -24.63 -5.68 14.80
C THR A 107 -26.05 -5.51 14.26
N GLY A 108 -26.25 -5.00 13.06
CA GLY A 108 -27.55 -4.84 12.42
C GLY A 108 -28.42 -3.70 13.00
N VAL A 109 -27.86 -2.81 13.82
CA VAL A 109 -28.59 -1.69 14.44
C VAL A 109 -28.67 -0.48 13.52
N ALA A 110 -27.57 -0.12 12.87
CA ALA A 110 -27.55 0.92 11.84
C ALA A 110 -27.76 0.28 10.45
N PRO A 111 -28.35 1.05 9.50
CA PRO A 111 -28.51 0.54 8.16
C PRO A 111 -27.15 0.13 7.59
N ALA A 112 -27.09 -1.00 6.91
CA ALA A 112 -25.93 -1.37 6.12
C ALA A 112 -25.53 -0.14 5.31
N GLY A 113 -24.28 0.30 5.43
CA GLY A 113 -23.85 1.47 4.67
C GLY A 113 -24.29 1.28 3.23
N ALA A 114 -24.93 2.28 2.67
CA ALA A 114 -25.12 2.30 1.24
C ALA A 114 -23.77 1.89 0.63
N PRO A 115 -23.71 0.89 -0.25
CA PRO A 115 -22.47 0.58 -0.92
C PRO A 115 -21.97 1.96 -1.33
N ILE A 116 -20.72 2.32 -0.90
CA ILE A 116 -20.12 3.58 -1.34
C ILE A 116 -20.42 3.56 -2.83
N GLU A 117 -21.41 4.34 -3.24
CA GLU A 117 -21.62 4.56 -4.67
C GLU A 117 -20.30 5.14 -5.09
N LYS A 118 -19.41 4.21 -5.51
CA LYS A 118 -18.29 4.61 -6.34
C LYS A 118 -18.99 5.42 -7.39
N THR A 119 -18.77 6.72 -7.42
CA THR A 119 -19.28 7.61 -8.47
C THR A 119 -19.41 6.75 -9.70
N PRO A 120 -20.63 6.48 -10.20
CA PRO A 120 -20.83 5.40 -11.16
C PRO A 120 -19.79 5.60 -12.24
N SER A 121 -18.87 4.62 -12.33
CA SER A 121 -17.82 4.69 -13.34
C SER A 121 -18.56 4.80 -14.65
N PRO A 122 -18.23 5.74 -15.54
CA PRO A 122 -18.90 5.81 -16.83
C PRO A 122 -18.99 4.41 -17.43
N ALA A 123 -20.17 4.00 -17.88
CA ALA A 123 -20.42 2.63 -18.37
C ALA A 123 -19.36 2.17 -19.40
N ILE A 124 -18.77 3.14 -20.09
CA ILE A 124 -17.68 2.92 -21.05
C ILE A 124 -16.37 2.47 -20.36
N ILE A 125 -16.08 2.92 -19.15
CA ILE A 125 -14.90 2.44 -18.37
C ILE A 125 -15.15 1.02 -17.87
N ASP A 126 -16.35 0.72 -17.40
CA ASP A 126 -16.70 -0.63 -16.95
C ASP A 126 -16.64 -1.65 -18.10
N GLY A 127 -17.05 -1.24 -19.30
CA GLY A 127 -16.90 -2.01 -20.53
C GLY A 127 -15.43 -2.27 -20.87
N PHE A 128 -14.60 -1.25 -20.79
CA PHE A 128 -13.15 -1.35 -21.00
C PHE A 128 -12.49 -2.29 -19.97
N GLU A 129 -12.83 -2.18 -18.69
CA GLU A 129 -12.26 -3.05 -17.66
C GLU A 129 -12.63 -4.52 -17.86
N ARG A 130 -13.90 -4.82 -18.21
CA ARG A 130 -14.34 -6.17 -18.55
C ARG A 130 -13.56 -6.72 -19.76
N TRP A 131 -13.37 -5.90 -20.78
CA TRP A 131 -12.60 -6.25 -21.96
C TRP A 131 -11.13 -6.54 -21.60
N MET A 132 -10.51 -5.71 -20.76
CA MET A 132 -9.12 -5.91 -20.30
C MET A 132 -8.95 -7.18 -19.48
N ARG A 133 -9.90 -7.50 -18.59
CA ARG A 133 -9.88 -8.75 -17.81
C ARG A 133 -9.99 -9.95 -18.72
N HIS A 134 -10.95 -9.93 -19.65
CA HIS A 134 -11.25 -11.07 -20.50
C HIS A 134 -10.16 -11.34 -21.55
N HIS A 135 -9.77 -10.32 -22.28
CA HIS A 135 -8.84 -10.49 -23.41
C HIS A 135 -7.35 -10.39 -23.04
N ARG A 136 -7.01 -9.82 -21.88
CA ARG A 136 -5.62 -9.61 -21.48
C ARG A 136 -5.25 -10.17 -20.11
N GLY A 137 -6.19 -10.75 -19.40
CA GLY A 137 -5.93 -11.29 -18.06
C GLY A 137 -5.36 -10.28 -17.06
N VAL A 138 -5.73 -9.00 -17.19
CA VAL A 138 -5.13 -7.91 -16.40
C VAL A 138 -5.65 -7.95 -14.96
N SER A 139 -4.74 -7.85 -14.00
CA SER A 139 -5.08 -7.86 -12.57
C SER A 139 -5.73 -6.55 -12.09
N GLU A 140 -6.50 -6.61 -11.02
CA GLU A 140 -7.12 -5.43 -10.39
C GLU A 140 -6.11 -4.35 -10.01
N SER A 141 -4.90 -4.73 -9.58
CA SER A 141 -3.83 -3.77 -9.28
C SER A 141 -3.38 -2.95 -10.48
N THR A 142 -3.58 -3.46 -11.69
CA THR A 142 -3.32 -2.73 -12.94
C THR A 142 -4.54 -1.93 -13.39
N LEU A 143 -5.76 -2.44 -13.18
CA LEU A 143 -7.00 -1.76 -13.56
C LEU A 143 -7.29 -0.53 -12.70
N THR A 144 -6.96 -0.58 -11.40
CA THR A 144 -7.17 0.55 -10.48
C THR A 144 -6.55 1.86 -10.98
N PRO A 145 -5.24 1.94 -11.32
CA PRO A 145 -4.68 3.16 -11.90
C PRO A 145 -5.26 3.48 -13.28
N TYR A 146 -5.64 2.50 -14.09
CA TYR A 146 -6.29 2.74 -15.38
C TYR A 146 -7.63 3.43 -15.20
N ARG A 147 -8.47 2.95 -14.28
CA ARG A 147 -9.74 3.58 -13.93
C ARG A 147 -9.55 5.04 -13.53
N LEU A 148 -8.63 5.31 -12.60
CA LEU A 148 -8.33 6.67 -12.14
C LEU A 148 -7.92 7.59 -13.31
N ILE A 149 -7.07 7.10 -14.20
CA ILE A 149 -6.61 7.84 -15.37
C ILE A 149 -7.78 8.11 -16.31
N LEU A 150 -8.59 7.09 -16.63
CA LEU A 150 -9.71 7.23 -17.56
C LEU A 150 -10.80 8.14 -17.02
N THR A 151 -11.13 8.05 -15.72
CA THR A 151 -12.11 8.97 -15.11
C THR A 151 -11.69 10.43 -15.28
N LYS A 152 -10.40 10.73 -15.05
CA LYS A 152 -9.87 12.08 -15.28
C LYS A 152 -9.81 12.46 -16.75
N LEU A 153 -9.48 11.52 -17.63
CA LEU A 153 -9.38 11.75 -19.06
C LEU A 153 -10.75 12.05 -19.64
N LEU A 154 -11.76 11.24 -19.32
CA LEU A 154 -13.15 11.44 -19.78
C LEU A 154 -13.73 12.76 -19.24
N GLY A 155 -13.38 13.16 -18.02
CA GLY A 155 -13.74 14.49 -17.50
C GLY A 155 -13.18 15.66 -18.34
N ALA A 156 -12.06 15.44 -19.04
CA ALA A 156 -11.43 16.45 -19.89
C ALA A 156 -11.88 16.39 -21.36
N ILE A 157 -12.15 15.20 -21.89
CA ILE A 157 -12.47 15.00 -23.33
C ILE A 157 -13.95 14.67 -23.59
N GLY A 158 -14.75 14.44 -22.53
CA GLY A 158 -16.15 14.00 -22.63
C GLY A 158 -16.29 12.47 -22.73
N GLU A 159 -17.52 11.98 -22.55
CA GLU A 159 -17.84 10.55 -22.51
C GLU A 159 -18.38 10.02 -23.87
N THR A 160 -18.43 10.83 -24.90
CA THR A 160 -18.98 10.48 -26.22
C THR A 160 -17.84 10.19 -27.21
N PRO A 161 -17.48 8.93 -27.49
CA PRO A 161 -16.34 8.59 -28.33
C PRO A 161 -16.42 9.11 -29.76
N GLY A 162 -17.62 9.25 -30.31
CA GLY A 162 -17.82 9.80 -31.65
C GLY A 162 -17.32 11.23 -31.85
N ASN A 163 -17.13 11.98 -30.77
CA ASN A 163 -16.61 13.35 -30.80
C ASN A 163 -15.08 13.42 -30.64
N TYR A 164 -14.40 12.27 -30.49
CA TYR A 164 -12.95 12.27 -30.29
C TYR A 164 -12.22 12.57 -31.59
N ASN A 165 -11.26 13.46 -31.49
CA ASN A 165 -10.31 13.78 -32.55
C ASN A 165 -8.90 13.93 -31.96
N ALA A 166 -7.89 13.98 -32.83
CA ALA A 166 -6.50 14.04 -32.41
C ALA A 166 -6.17 15.23 -31.48
N HIS A 167 -6.78 16.40 -31.73
CA HIS A 167 -6.58 17.59 -30.94
C HIS A 167 -7.13 17.45 -29.51
N VAL A 168 -8.37 17.00 -29.37
CA VAL A 168 -9.04 16.79 -28.07
C VAL A 168 -8.28 15.77 -27.24
N LEU A 169 -7.86 14.65 -27.84
CA LEU A 169 -7.12 13.61 -27.15
C LEU A 169 -5.74 14.06 -26.68
N ARG A 170 -4.98 14.77 -27.55
CA ARG A 170 -3.67 15.31 -27.17
C ARG A 170 -3.79 16.30 -26.02
N ARG A 171 -4.74 17.22 -26.08
CA ARG A 171 -5.00 18.18 -25.00
C ARG A 171 -5.40 17.52 -23.70
N GLY A 172 -6.28 16.53 -23.72
CA GLY A 172 -6.69 15.76 -22.53
C GLY A 172 -5.52 15.03 -21.86
N VAL A 173 -4.65 14.41 -22.66
CA VAL A 173 -3.43 13.75 -22.18
C VAL A 173 -2.42 14.76 -21.64
N GLU A 174 -2.22 15.88 -22.31
CA GLU A 174 -1.31 16.96 -21.90
C GLU A 174 -1.70 17.55 -20.54
N LEU A 175 -2.98 17.85 -20.33
CA LEU A 175 -3.51 18.31 -19.05
C LEU A 175 -3.20 17.35 -17.89
N GLN A 176 -3.23 16.05 -18.15
CA GLN A 176 -2.92 15.05 -17.12
C GLN A 176 -1.43 14.83 -16.91
N THR A 177 -0.60 15.09 -17.91
CA THR A 177 0.82 14.76 -17.88
C THR A 177 1.71 15.95 -17.56
N SER A 178 1.24 17.20 -17.70
CA SER A 178 2.00 18.44 -17.52
C SER A 178 2.66 18.59 -16.15
N ARG A 179 2.08 17.98 -15.10
CA ARG A 179 2.58 18.06 -13.71
C ARG A 179 3.05 16.71 -13.16
N CYS A 180 3.23 15.72 -14.03
CA CYS A 180 3.55 14.34 -13.64
C CYS A 180 4.98 13.95 -14.01
N GLY A 181 5.57 13.04 -13.24
CA GLY A 181 6.84 12.42 -13.61
C GLY A 181 6.70 11.53 -14.85
N ARG A 182 7.79 11.32 -15.59
CA ARG A 182 7.83 10.57 -16.87
C ARG A 182 7.15 9.19 -16.82
N SER A 183 7.33 8.46 -15.73
CA SER A 183 6.73 7.12 -15.56
C SER A 183 5.21 7.16 -15.51
N TRP A 184 4.65 8.15 -14.81
CA TRP A 184 3.20 8.34 -14.75
C TRP A 184 2.64 8.83 -16.09
N ALA A 185 3.30 9.77 -16.74
CA ALA A 185 2.92 10.24 -18.06
C ALA A 185 2.89 9.09 -19.09
N LYS A 186 3.88 8.19 -19.04
CA LYS A 186 3.87 6.98 -19.86
C LYS A 186 2.68 6.07 -19.54
N LEU A 187 2.32 5.92 -18.26
CA LEU A 187 1.15 5.13 -17.86
C LEU A 187 -0.15 5.75 -18.40
N VAL A 188 -0.30 7.07 -18.31
CA VAL A 188 -1.44 7.81 -18.87
C VAL A 188 -1.60 7.53 -20.36
N ILE A 189 -0.53 7.68 -21.14
CA ILE A 189 -0.55 7.45 -22.57
C ILE A 189 -0.83 5.98 -22.91
N THR A 190 -0.23 5.05 -22.16
CA THR A 190 -0.49 3.62 -22.37
C THR A 190 -1.95 3.28 -22.10
N THR A 191 -2.52 3.83 -21.02
CA THR A 191 -3.93 3.64 -20.68
C THR A 191 -4.85 4.21 -21.75
N ALA A 192 -4.58 5.44 -22.21
CA ALA A 192 -5.35 6.09 -23.27
C ALA A 192 -5.30 5.30 -24.58
N ARG A 193 -4.12 4.80 -24.99
CA ARG A 193 -3.99 3.92 -26.18
C ARG A 193 -4.77 2.62 -26.04
N MET A 194 -4.71 2.00 -24.86
CA MET A 194 -5.47 0.76 -24.64
C MET A 194 -6.97 1.00 -24.67
N PHE A 195 -7.42 2.14 -24.13
CA PHE A 195 -8.81 2.56 -24.17
C PHE A 195 -9.28 2.85 -25.59
N LEU A 196 -8.50 3.59 -26.40
CA LEU A 196 -8.82 3.84 -27.80
C LEU A 196 -8.86 2.55 -28.63
N ARG A 197 -7.97 1.58 -28.37
CA ARG A 197 -8.04 0.25 -28.99
C ARG A 197 -9.33 -0.50 -28.66
N TYR A 198 -9.75 -0.43 -27.38
CA TYR A 198 -11.03 -0.98 -26.98
C TYR A 198 -12.18 -0.33 -27.75
N LEU A 199 -12.20 1.00 -27.84
CA LEU A 199 -13.24 1.73 -28.57
C LEU A 199 -13.24 1.39 -30.06
N ALA A 200 -12.07 1.31 -30.69
CA ALA A 200 -11.92 0.96 -32.08
C ALA A 200 -12.43 -0.46 -32.39
N VAL A 201 -12.11 -1.45 -31.56
CA VAL A 201 -12.61 -2.83 -31.68
C VAL A 201 -14.14 -2.89 -31.58
N HIS A 202 -14.77 -1.97 -30.86
CA HIS A 202 -16.22 -1.89 -30.73
C HIS A 202 -16.86 -0.90 -31.73
N ASN A 203 -16.10 -0.40 -32.72
CA ASN A 203 -16.55 0.58 -33.72
C ASN A 203 -17.09 1.90 -33.11
N LEU A 204 -16.59 2.29 -31.95
CA LEU A 204 -17.00 3.50 -31.22
C LEU A 204 -16.13 4.72 -31.57
N CYS A 205 -14.95 4.55 -32.16
CA CYS A 205 -14.09 5.63 -32.61
C CYS A 205 -13.22 5.19 -33.81
N ASP A 206 -12.62 6.18 -34.49
CA ASP A 206 -11.66 5.92 -35.56
C ASP A 206 -10.40 5.22 -35.03
N PRO A 207 -9.99 4.06 -35.57
CA PRO A 207 -8.75 3.36 -35.20
C PRO A 207 -7.49 4.21 -35.32
N ALA A 208 -7.44 5.17 -36.25
CA ALA A 208 -6.28 6.07 -36.46
C ALA A 208 -6.01 6.98 -35.26
N LEU A 209 -6.97 7.19 -34.35
CA LEU A 209 -6.81 7.98 -33.16
C LEU A 209 -5.81 7.37 -32.15
N VAL A 210 -5.53 6.07 -32.23
CA VAL A 210 -4.51 5.41 -31.40
C VAL A 210 -3.12 5.99 -31.68
N ASP A 211 -2.83 6.34 -32.93
CA ASP A 211 -1.55 6.87 -33.38
C ASP A 211 -1.44 8.39 -33.19
N ALA A 212 -2.56 9.05 -32.93
CA ALA A 212 -2.59 10.49 -32.62
C ALA A 212 -1.94 10.85 -31.27
N LEU A 213 -1.80 9.85 -30.37
CA LEU A 213 -1.22 10.07 -29.05
C LEU A 213 0.31 10.13 -29.08
N PRO A 214 0.93 11.08 -28.33
CA PRO A 214 2.38 11.23 -28.31
C PRO A 214 3.07 9.98 -27.76
N THR A 215 4.31 9.75 -28.18
CA THR A 215 5.17 8.74 -27.58
C THR A 215 6.19 9.40 -26.67
N ILE A 216 6.23 9.00 -25.41
CA ILE A 216 7.26 9.47 -24.47
C ILE A 216 8.44 8.50 -24.56
N ALA A 217 9.57 9.01 -25.01
CA ALA A 217 10.82 8.27 -24.94
C ALA A 217 11.18 8.01 -23.48
N HIS A 218 11.20 6.76 -23.10
CA HIS A 218 11.59 6.34 -21.77
C HIS A 218 12.72 5.32 -21.89
N TRP A 219 13.93 5.82 -21.80
CA TRP A 219 15.11 4.97 -21.77
C TRP A 219 15.22 4.29 -20.40
N LYS A 220 14.51 3.17 -20.22
CA LYS A 220 14.51 2.39 -18.96
C LYS A 220 15.92 2.04 -18.46
N ARG A 221 16.90 2.09 -19.36
CA ARG A 221 18.28 1.71 -19.10
C ARG A 221 19.23 2.90 -19.06
N ALA A 222 18.76 4.15 -19.08
CA ALA A 222 19.62 5.33 -19.13
C ALA A 222 20.33 5.62 -17.80
N SER A 223 19.71 5.31 -16.68
CA SER A 223 20.28 5.48 -15.34
C SER A 223 20.62 4.15 -14.70
N CYS A 224 21.68 4.13 -13.89
CA CYS A 224 21.91 3.03 -12.96
C CYS A 224 20.77 3.00 -11.93
N PRO A 225 20.34 1.82 -11.47
CA PRO A 225 19.39 1.73 -10.38
C PRO A 225 20.00 2.28 -9.09
N ASP A 226 19.21 3.05 -8.34
CA ASP A 226 19.58 3.46 -6.99
C ASP A 226 19.69 2.23 -6.08
N TYR A 227 20.76 2.16 -5.31
CA TYR A 227 20.99 1.11 -4.30
C TYR A 227 21.68 1.69 -3.08
N LEU A 228 21.60 1.00 -1.95
CA LEU A 228 22.28 1.36 -0.71
C LEU A 228 23.65 0.66 -0.62
N SER A 229 24.62 1.34 -0.01
CA SER A 229 25.89 0.71 0.34
C SER A 229 25.69 -0.35 1.44
N LYS A 230 26.71 -1.18 1.66
CA LYS A 230 26.68 -2.19 2.74
C LYS A 230 26.51 -1.53 4.11
N GLU A 231 27.21 -0.44 4.34
CA GLU A 231 27.17 0.36 5.58
C GLU A 231 25.80 1.01 5.79
N GLU A 232 25.16 1.49 4.72
CA GLU A 232 23.79 2.04 4.79
C GLU A 232 22.76 0.95 5.10
N VAL A 233 22.92 -0.25 4.55
CA VAL A 233 22.08 -1.40 4.88
C VAL A 233 22.24 -1.80 6.35
N GLU A 234 23.46 -1.84 6.87
CA GLU A 234 23.72 -2.13 8.27
C GLU A 234 23.10 -1.08 9.20
N LYS A 235 23.25 0.21 8.88
CA LYS A 235 22.57 1.30 9.61
C LYS A 235 21.05 1.15 9.60
N LEU A 236 20.48 0.73 8.47
CA LEU A 236 19.04 0.54 8.32
C LEU A 236 18.53 -0.60 9.22
N ILE A 237 19.26 -1.71 9.28
CA ILE A 237 18.92 -2.87 10.12
C ILE A 237 19.07 -2.53 11.60
N VAL A 238 20.19 -1.91 11.99
CA VAL A 238 20.47 -1.50 13.39
C VAL A 238 19.45 -0.47 13.91
N ALA A 239 18.88 0.35 13.03
CA ALA A 239 17.83 1.30 13.40
C ALA A 239 16.49 0.62 13.79
N CYS A 240 16.35 -0.68 13.61
CA CYS A 240 15.20 -1.46 14.05
C CYS A 240 15.50 -2.10 15.42
N ASN A 241 14.83 -1.64 16.47
CA ASN A 241 14.98 -2.23 17.80
C ASN A 241 14.22 -3.57 17.88
N PRO A 242 14.90 -4.74 17.93
CA PRO A 242 14.24 -6.05 17.93
C PRO A 242 13.47 -6.34 19.23
N ALA A 243 13.64 -5.51 20.28
CA ALA A 243 12.91 -5.61 21.54
C ALA A 243 11.58 -4.82 21.52
N THR A 244 11.06 -4.49 20.36
CA THR A 244 9.75 -3.85 20.19
C THR A 244 8.99 -4.51 19.04
N ALA A 245 7.66 -4.55 19.14
CA ALA A 245 6.81 -5.15 18.11
C ALA A 245 7.04 -4.54 16.71
N GLU A 246 7.17 -3.20 16.62
CA GLU A 246 7.46 -2.52 15.36
C GLU A 246 8.87 -2.87 14.86
N GLY A 247 9.87 -2.81 15.72
CA GLY A 247 11.26 -3.03 15.31
C GLY A 247 11.55 -4.47 14.94
N ALA A 248 11.01 -5.46 15.67
CA ALA A 248 11.15 -6.89 15.34
C ALA A 248 10.52 -7.20 13.97
N ARG A 249 9.28 -6.73 13.74
CA ARG A 249 8.62 -6.87 12.43
C ARG A 249 9.42 -6.20 11.32
N ASP A 250 9.80 -4.94 11.55
CA ASP A 250 10.49 -4.13 10.54
C ASP A 250 11.85 -4.75 10.18
N MET A 251 12.59 -5.29 11.18
CA MET A 251 13.85 -6.01 10.97
C MET A 251 13.67 -7.25 10.09
N ALA A 252 12.69 -8.11 10.39
CA ALA A 252 12.42 -9.30 9.60
C ALA A 252 12.06 -8.95 8.14
N VAL A 253 11.22 -7.93 7.93
CA VAL A 253 10.87 -7.43 6.60
C VAL A 253 12.08 -6.88 5.85
N LEU A 254 12.93 -6.09 6.51
CA LEU A 254 14.13 -5.53 5.90
C LEU A 254 15.12 -6.63 5.48
N LEU A 255 15.34 -7.63 6.33
CA LEU A 255 16.22 -8.76 6.01
C LEU A 255 15.69 -9.57 4.82
N LEU A 256 14.39 -9.85 4.74
CA LEU A 256 13.77 -10.50 3.58
C LEU A 256 14.00 -9.70 2.28
N LEU A 257 13.90 -8.37 2.35
CA LEU A 257 14.13 -7.50 1.19
C LEU A 257 15.60 -7.48 0.77
N VAL A 258 16.54 -7.39 1.71
CA VAL A 258 17.95 -7.19 1.41
C VAL A 258 18.70 -8.51 1.16
N ARG A 259 18.36 -9.59 1.89
CA ARG A 259 19.03 -10.89 1.73
C ARG A 259 18.48 -11.67 0.54
N LEU A 260 17.15 -11.71 0.41
CA LEU A 260 16.47 -12.51 -0.61
C LEU A 260 15.94 -11.66 -1.78
N GLY A 261 16.00 -10.36 -1.68
CA GLY A 261 15.49 -9.46 -2.72
C GLY A 261 14.00 -9.66 -3.01
N LEU A 262 13.18 -10.04 -2.03
CA LEU A 262 11.75 -10.26 -2.21
C LEU A 262 11.04 -9.01 -2.73
N ARG A 263 9.96 -9.18 -3.46
CA ARG A 263 9.08 -8.07 -3.79
C ARG A 263 8.23 -7.70 -2.59
N ALA A 264 7.88 -6.43 -2.44
CA ALA A 264 6.97 -5.97 -1.38
C ALA A 264 5.65 -6.76 -1.34
N GLY A 265 5.12 -7.15 -2.50
CA GLY A 265 3.92 -7.98 -2.59
C GLY A 265 4.11 -9.39 -2.05
N ASP A 266 5.31 -9.98 -2.22
CA ASP A 266 5.60 -11.31 -1.68
C ASP A 266 5.58 -11.29 -0.14
N ILE A 267 6.10 -10.20 0.47
CA ILE A 267 6.11 -10.02 1.92
C ILE A 267 4.69 -9.84 2.47
N VAL A 268 3.85 -9.05 1.77
CA VAL A 268 2.45 -8.82 2.17
C VAL A 268 1.66 -10.12 2.23
N HIS A 269 1.90 -11.01 1.27
CA HIS A 269 1.16 -12.27 1.13
C HIS A 269 1.85 -13.47 1.76
N LEU A 270 2.99 -13.28 2.44
CA LEU A 270 3.73 -14.37 3.09
C LEU A 270 2.90 -14.95 4.24
N ARG A 271 2.69 -16.26 4.20
CA ARG A 271 1.95 -17.03 5.19
C ARG A 271 2.88 -17.91 6.01
N HIS A 272 2.43 -18.34 7.18
CA HIS A 272 3.19 -19.29 8.02
C HIS A 272 3.48 -20.60 7.28
N ALA A 273 2.53 -21.10 6.48
CA ALA A 273 2.68 -22.31 5.68
C ALA A 273 3.72 -22.18 4.53
N ASP A 274 4.12 -20.96 4.18
CA ASP A 274 5.13 -20.72 3.15
C ASP A 274 6.57 -20.87 3.67
N ILE A 275 6.76 -21.01 4.99
CA ILE A 275 8.06 -21.14 5.64
C ILE A 275 8.28 -22.60 6.03
N ASP A 276 9.21 -23.26 5.37
CA ASP A 276 9.67 -24.60 5.72
C ASP A 276 10.86 -24.48 6.69
N TRP A 277 10.56 -24.57 7.97
CA TRP A 277 11.56 -24.46 9.03
C TRP A 277 12.49 -25.67 9.09
N GLU A 278 12.00 -26.84 8.71
CA GLU A 278 12.76 -28.09 8.76
C GLU A 278 13.88 -28.10 7.71
N HIS A 279 13.57 -27.64 6.49
CA HIS A 279 14.52 -27.61 5.38
C HIS A 279 15.17 -26.22 5.18
N GLY A 280 14.84 -25.23 6.02
CA GLY A 280 15.36 -23.86 5.89
C GLY A 280 15.00 -23.24 4.53
N ALA A 281 13.75 -23.37 4.11
CA ALA A 281 13.29 -22.92 2.81
C ALA A 281 12.08 -21.99 2.89
N LEU A 282 11.97 -21.08 1.91
CA LEU A 282 10.89 -20.14 1.77
C LEU A 282 10.18 -20.35 0.43
N HIS A 283 8.90 -20.68 0.47
CA HIS A 283 8.04 -20.83 -0.70
C HIS A 283 7.44 -19.48 -1.08
N VAL A 284 7.68 -19.02 -2.30
CA VAL A 284 7.20 -17.72 -2.73
C VAL A 284 6.42 -17.83 -4.04
N SER A 285 5.16 -17.37 -4.01
CA SER A 285 4.31 -17.31 -5.20
C SER A 285 4.56 -16.03 -5.97
N GLY A 286 5.13 -16.14 -7.18
CA GLY A 286 5.43 -15.00 -8.04
C GLY A 286 4.23 -14.53 -8.87
N LYS A 287 4.38 -13.37 -9.53
CA LYS A 287 3.42 -12.88 -10.54
C LYS A 287 3.24 -13.95 -11.63
N GLY A 288 1.99 -14.36 -11.89
CA GLY A 288 1.67 -15.41 -12.86
C GLY A 288 1.65 -16.83 -12.27
N ARG A 289 1.42 -16.99 -10.97
CA ARG A 289 1.29 -18.29 -10.24
C ARG A 289 2.54 -19.19 -10.33
N ARG A 290 3.71 -18.62 -10.56
CA ARG A 290 4.97 -19.39 -10.50
C ARG A 290 5.42 -19.51 -9.06
N HIS A 291 5.53 -20.75 -8.57
CA HIS A 291 6.11 -21.05 -7.28
C HIS A 291 7.64 -21.11 -7.40
N SER A 292 8.32 -20.56 -6.44
CA SER A 292 9.77 -20.61 -6.31
C SER A 292 10.13 -20.91 -4.88
N VAL A 293 11.11 -21.77 -4.69
CA VAL A 293 11.68 -22.10 -3.38
C VAL A 293 12.99 -21.34 -3.26
N LEU A 294 13.16 -20.59 -2.18
CA LEU A 294 14.37 -19.84 -1.88
C LEU A 294 14.98 -20.38 -0.58
N PRO A 295 16.30 -20.43 -0.44
CA PRO A 295 16.91 -20.76 0.84
C PRO A 295 16.57 -19.66 1.86
N LEU A 296 16.30 -20.04 3.11
CA LEU A 296 16.06 -19.14 4.22
C LEU A 296 17.38 -18.95 5.01
N PRO A 297 18.07 -17.81 4.87
CA PRO A 297 19.28 -17.55 5.66
C PRO A 297 18.97 -17.51 7.14
N GLN A 298 19.93 -17.93 7.98
CA GLN A 298 19.75 -18.02 9.42
C GLN A 298 19.32 -16.67 10.04
N ASP A 299 19.99 -15.57 9.66
CA ASP A 299 19.66 -14.23 10.18
C ASP A 299 18.24 -13.77 9.84
N VAL A 300 17.72 -14.21 8.69
CA VAL A 300 16.33 -13.95 8.28
C VAL A 300 15.35 -14.80 9.09
N GLY A 301 15.65 -16.09 9.21
CA GLY A 301 14.85 -17.02 10.00
C GLY A 301 14.72 -16.59 11.46
N ASP A 302 15.83 -16.27 12.09
CA ASP A 302 15.88 -15.81 13.49
C ASP A 302 15.07 -14.53 13.69
N ALA A 303 15.14 -13.58 12.75
CA ALA A 303 14.36 -12.35 12.83
C ALA A 303 12.85 -12.58 12.67
N ILE A 304 12.45 -13.48 11.76
CA ILE A 304 11.05 -13.87 11.60
C ILE A 304 10.55 -14.55 12.88
N LEU A 305 11.33 -15.50 13.40
CA LEU A 305 10.98 -16.26 14.59
C LEU A 305 10.83 -15.35 15.81
N ASN A 306 11.81 -14.43 16.04
CA ASN A 306 11.70 -13.43 17.09
C ASN A 306 10.40 -12.60 16.97
N TYR A 307 10.04 -12.16 15.77
CA TYR A 307 8.80 -11.43 15.58
C TYR A 307 7.56 -12.30 15.86
N VAL A 308 7.52 -13.51 15.32
CA VAL A 308 6.33 -14.39 15.42
C VAL A 308 6.10 -14.86 16.85
N GLU A 309 7.14 -15.24 17.58
CA GLU A 309 7.02 -15.80 18.93
C GLU A 309 6.81 -14.75 20.00
N HIS A 310 7.44 -13.58 19.87
CA HIS A 310 7.45 -12.62 20.98
C HIS A 310 6.62 -11.35 20.72
N TRP A 311 6.36 -10.99 19.47
CA TRP A 311 5.84 -9.67 19.14
C TRP A 311 4.62 -9.65 18.22
N ARG A 312 4.40 -10.71 17.47
CA ARG A 312 3.23 -10.79 16.58
C ARG A 312 1.96 -10.82 17.42
N PRO A 313 0.95 -9.97 17.11
CA PRO A 313 -0.34 -10.04 17.78
C PRO A 313 -0.94 -11.45 17.70
N ASP A 314 -1.48 -11.94 18.82
CA ASP A 314 -2.19 -13.21 18.87
C ASP A 314 -3.59 -13.07 18.27
N VAL A 315 -3.65 -13.22 16.94
CA VAL A 315 -4.88 -13.22 16.16
C VAL A 315 -4.88 -14.38 15.16
N HIS A 316 -6.05 -14.91 14.90
CA HIS A 316 -6.24 -15.97 13.92
C HIS A 316 -6.11 -15.42 12.49
N ASP A 317 -4.87 -15.32 12.01
CA ASP A 317 -4.54 -14.90 10.65
C ASP A 317 -3.34 -15.69 10.14
N GLU A 318 -3.42 -16.15 8.91
CA GLU A 318 -2.36 -16.96 8.28
C GLU A 318 -1.14 -16.15 7.84
N HIS A 319 -1.28 -14.82 7.70
CA HIS A 319 -0.18 -13.98 7.27
C HIS A 319 0.86 -13.81 8.38
N VAL A 320 2.13 -13.88 7.99
CA VAL A 320 3.25 -13.67 8.93
C VAL A 320 3.24 -12.23 9.45
N PHE A 321 3.13 -11.25 8.55
CA PHE A 321 3.29 -9.84 8.90
C PHE A 321 1.96 -9.11 9.02
N LEU A 322 1.70 -8.61 10.22
CA LEU A 322 0.50 -7.85 10.57
C LEU A 322 0.83 -6.39 10.88
N ARG A 323 -0.21 -5.57 10.96
CA ARG A 323 -0.10 -4.22 11.52
C ARG A 323 0.24 -4.31 13.00
N VAL A 324 1.09 -3.42 13.48
CA VAL A 324 1.49 -3.35 14.91
C VAL A 324 0.42 -2.66 15.75
N ASN A 325 -0.35 -1.79 15.12
CA ASN A 325 -1.46 -1.09 15.75
C ASN A 325 -2.78 -1.69 15.31
N ALA A 326 -3.71 -1.76 16.25
CA ALA A 326 -5.06 -2.24 16.00
C ALA A 326 -5.77 -1.44 14.86
N PRO A 327 -6.64 -2.07 14.09
CA PRO A 327 -6.93 -3.50 14.13
C PRO A 327 -5.75 -4.31 13.59
N PHE A 328 -5.45 -5.44 14.26
CA PHE A 328 -4.34 -6.32 13.89
C PHE A 328 -4.71 -7.16 12.66
N VAL A 329 -4.57 -6.56 11.50
CA VAL A 329 -4.87 -7.16 10.20
C VAL A 329 -3.60 -7.21 9.35
N PRO A 330 -3.56 -8.02 8.28
CA PRO A 330 -2.43 -8.06 7.34
C PRO A 330 -2.07 -6.68 6.79
N LEU A 331 -0.83 -6.53 6.35
CA LEU A 331 -0.38 -5.31 5.68
C LEU A 331 -1.20 -5.06 4.42
N ALA A 332 -1.72 -3.84 4.28
CA ALA A 332 -2.73 -3.49 3.26
C ALA A 332 -2.21 -3.51 1.79
N GLY A 333 -0.94 -3.85 1.56
CA GLY A 333 -0.34 -3.97 0.23
C GLY A 333 1.11 -3.48 0.18
N SER A 334 1.69 -3.51 -1.01
CA SER A 334 3.10 -3.17 -1.24
C SER A 334 3.49 -1.76 -0.76
N SER A 335 2.55 -0.82 -0.73
CA SER A 335 2.77 0.54 -0.21
C SER A 335 3.02 0.54 1.30
N ALA A 336 2.40 -0.37 2.06
CA ALA A 336 2.64 -0.50 3.49
C ALA A 336 4.09 -0.93 3.78
N VAL A 337 4.61 -1.92 3.02
CA VAL A 337 6.01 -2.34 3.10
C VAL A 337 6.96 -1.19 2.73
N SER A 338 6.67 -0.46 1.65
CA SER A 338 7.49 0.70 1.25
C SER A 338 7.48 1.81 2.31
N SER A 339 6.34 2.04 2.97
CA SER A 339 6.22 3.01 4.07
C SER A 339 7.01 2.58 5.31
N LEU A 340 7.02 1.27 5.61
CA LEU A 340 7.82 0.67 6.67
C LEU A 340 9.32 0.92 6.41
N VAL A 341 9.80 0.58 5.21
CA VAL A 341 11.20 0.82 4.79
C VAL A 341 11.57 2.29 4.90
N ASN A 342 10.68 3.19 4.45
CA ASN A 342 10.92 4.64 4.52
C ASN A 342 11.02 5.15 5.97
N ARG A 343 10.17 4.64 6.89
CA ARG A 343 10.28 4.98 8.32
C ARG A 343 11.59 4.48 8.94
N ALA A 344 12.00 3.25 8.63
CA ALA A 344 13.28 2.71 9.07
C ALA A 344 14.47 3.55 8.54
N ALA A 345 14.43 3.95 7.28
CA ALA A 345 15.45 4.82 6.67
C ALA A 345 15.55 6.20 7.36
N ARG A 346 14.42 6.78 7.74
CA ARG A 346 14.41 8.03 8.52
C ARG A 346 15.01 7.83 9.91
N ARG A 347 14.70 6.72 10.60
CA ARG A 347 15.32 6.38 11.89
C ARG A 347 16.84 6.21 11.75
N ALA A 348 17.28 5.58 10.68
CA ALA A 348 18.69 5.41 10.34
C ALA A 348 19.39 6.71 9.86
N ARG A 349 18.65 7.82 9.71
CA ARG A 349 19.14 9.12 9.18
C ARG A 349 19.79 9.00 7.80
N LEU A 350 19.26 8.13 6.95
CA LEU A 350 19.73 8.00 5.57
C LEU A 350 19.19 9.17 4.73
N SER A 351 20.07 9.75 3.92
CA SER A 351 19.81 11.00 3.18
C SER A 351 19.00 10.85 1.89
N ALA A 352 18.67 9.63 1.48
CA ALA A 352 17.92 9.41 0.25
C ALA A 352 16.46 9.89 0.40
N SER A 353 16.01 10.68 -0.54
CA SER A 353 14.69 11.35 -0.51
C SER A 353 13.51 10.38 -0.48
N ARG A 354 13.66 9.15 -0.97
CA ARG A 354 12.64 8.07 -0.90
C ARG A 354 13.30 6.70 -0.97
N ILE A 355 13.54 6.07 0.18
CA ILE A 355 14.00 4.69 0.24
C ILE A 355 12.77 3.78 0.40
N GLY A 356 12.41 3.02 -0.65
CA GLY A 356 11.31 2.06 -0.62
C GLY A 356 11.79 0.63 -0.83
N ALA A 357 10.87 -0.33 -0.73
CA ALA A 357 11.17 -1.75 -0.88
C ALA A 357 11.89 -2.10 -2.20
N HIS A 358 11.63 -1.32 -3.27
CA HIS A 358 12.25 -1.57 -4.57
C HIS A 358 13.76 -1.27 -4.56
N ILE A 359 14.19 -0.23 -3.86
CA ILE A 359 15.61 0.11 -3.70
C ILE A 359 16.33 -1.01 -2.96
N LEU A 360 15.75 -1.58 -1.90
CA LEU A 360 16.36 -2.69 -1.17
C LEU A 360 16.51 -3.95 -2.03
N ARG A 361 15.57 -4.20 -2.93
CA ARG A 361 15.70 -5.28 -3.90
C ARG A 361 16.81 -5.00 -4.92
N HIS A 362 16.98 -3.77 -5.38
CA HIS A 362 18.12 -3.37 -6.20
C HIS A 362 19.45 -3.50 -5.44
N THR A 363 19.43 -3.12 -4.16
CA THR A 363 20.57 -3.30 -3.24
C THR A 363 20.96 -4.76 -3.13
N ALA A 364 20.01 -5.68 -2.91
CA ALA A 364 20.27 -7.11 -2.87
C ALA A 364 20.98 -7.60 -4.15
N ALA A 365 20.46 -7.23 -5.32
CA ALA A 365 21.07 -7.61 -6.60
C ALA A 365 22.48 -7.04 -6.77
N SER A 366 22.69 -5.76 -6.42
CA SER A 366 23.97 -5.08 -6.54
C SER A 366 25.03 -5.67 -5.60
N LEU A 367 24.63 -6.01 -4.36
CA LEU A 367 25.52 -6.66 -3.38
C LEU A 367 25.91 -8.09 -3.81
N MET A 368 25.00 -8.84 -4.43
CA MET A 368 25.29 -10.17 -4.98
C MET A 368 26.26 -10.07 -6.16
N LEU A 369 26.04 -9.12 -7.07
CA LEU A 369 26.91 -8.90 -8.22
C LEU A 369 28.33 -8.57 -7.78
N ARG A 370 28.50 -7.64 -6.82
CA ARG A 370 29.81 -7.30 -6.24
C ARG A 370 30.52 -8.45 -5.52
N LYS A 371 29.78 -9.49 -5.14
CA LYS A 371 30.33 -10.75 -4.62
C LYS A 371 30.65 -11.76 -5.72
N GLY A 372 30.58 -11.38 -6.99
CA GLY A 372 30.88 -12.24 -8.12
C GLY A 372 29.76 -13.22 -8.51
N VAL A 373 28.54 -13.03 -7.98
CA VAL A 373 27.39 -13.88 -8.36
C VAL A 373 26.96 -13.55 -9.78
N SER A 374 26.81 -14.55 -10.64
CA SER A 374 26.43 -14.36 -12.05
C SER A 374 25.08 -13.68 -12.20
N LEU A 375 24.90 -12.86 -13.25
CA LEU A 375 23.63 -12.22 -13.57
C LEU A 375 22.50 -13.24 -13.76
N GLN A 376 22.80 -14.43 -14.27
CA GLN A 376 21.83 -15.50 -14.44
C GLN A 376 21.33 -16.01 -13.09
N THR A 377 22.22 -16.25 -12.15
CA THR A 377 21.88 -16.67 -10.76
C THR A 377 21.09 -15.59 -10.04
N ILE A 378 21.50 -14.32 -10.16
CA ILE A 378 20.78 -13.18 -9.59
C ILE A 378 19.37 -13.08 -10.20
N GLY A 379 19.25 -13.24 -11.53
CA GLY A 379 17.97 -13.25 -12.23
C GLY A 379 17.03 -14.37 -11.74
N GLY A 380 17.58 -15.56 -11.50
CA GLY A 380 16.86 -16.70 -10.93
C GLY A 380 16.35 -16.41 -9.51
N LEU A 381 17.25 -15.97 -8.61
CA LEU A 381 16.89 -15.64 -7.22
C LEU A 381 15.84 -14.54 -7.16
N LEU A 382 16.01 -13.48 -7.95
CA LEU A 382 15.07 -12.38 -8.02
C LEU A 382 13.80 -12.73 -8.80
N ARG A 383 13.73 -13.89 -9.43
CA ARG A 383 12.57 -14.35 -10.21
C ARG A 383 12.19 -13.35 -11.30
N HIS A 384 13.19 -12.88 -12.07
CA HIS A 384 13.00 -12.01 -13.21
C HIS A 384 12.45 -12.82 -14.39
N GLN A 385 11.45 -12.27 -15.09
CA GLN A 385 10.86 -12.91 -16.27
C GLN A 385 11.75 -12.78 -17.52
N SER A 386 12.64 -11.79 -17.54
CA SER A 386 13.57 -11.52 -18.64
C SER A 386 14.93 -11.20 -18.06
N ILE A 387 15.96 -11.74 -18.69
CA ILE A 387 17.37 -11.44 -18.39
C ILE A 387 17.65 -9.95 -18.55
N ASP A 388 16.95 -9.27 -19.44
CA ASP A 388 17.04 -7.83 -19.64
C ASP A 388 16.78 -7.03 -18.36
N THR A 389 15.93 -7.55 -17.46
CA THR A 389 15.67 -6.89 -16.18
C THR A 389 16.89 -7.01 -15.26
N THR A 390 17.64 -8.12 -15.37
CA THR A 390 18.85 -8.34 -14.58
C THR A 390 20.05 -7.64 -15.20
N ALA A 391 20.11 -7.52 -16.53
CA ALA A 391 21.17 -6.80 -17.25
C ALA A 391 21.30 -5.30 -16.84
N LEU A 392 20.25 -4.75 -16.20
CA LEU A 392 20.32 -3.42 -15.62
C LEU A 392 21.44 -3.30 -14.55
N TYR A 393 21.71 -4.38 -13.84
CA TYR A 393 22.73 -4.41 -12.79
C TYR A 393 24.16 -4.51 -13.33
N ALA A 394 24.37 -5.00 -14.56
CA ALA A 394 25.70 -5.02 -15.17
C ALA A 394 26.35 -3.64 -15.27
N LYS A 395 25.53 -2.58 -15.31
CA LYS A 395 26.02 -1.17 -15.32
C LYS A 395 26.61 -0.71 -13.99
N ILE A 396 26.40 -1.45 -12.91
CA ILE A 396 26.88 -1.11 -11.57
C ILE A 396 28.28 -1.68 -11.34
N ASP A 397 28.65 -2.70 -12.10
CA ASP A 397 29.95 -3.33 -12.02
C ASP A 397 30.95 -2.58 -12.91
N VAL A 398 31.45 -1.48 -12.37
CA VAL A 398 32.41 -0.61 -13.09
C VAL A 398 33.74 -1.32 -13.28
N ASP A 399 34.13 -2.20 -12.34
CA ASP A 399 35.38 -2.93 -12.39
C ASP A 399 35.36 -3.92 -13.57
N MET A 400 34.30 -4.74 -13.67
CA MET A 400 34.12 -5.65 -14.81
C MET A 400 33.95 -4.90 -16.13
N LEU A 401 33.29 -3.72 -16.13
CA LEU A 401 33.18 -2.91 -17.33
C LEU A 401 34.52 -2.31 -17.76
N SER A 402 35.40 -2.00 -16.81
CA SER A 402 36.74 -1.49 -17.07
C SER A 402 37.64 -2.54 -17.70
N GLU A 403 37.50 -3.84 -17.34
CA GLU A 403 38.25 -4.95 -17.92
C GLU A 403 37.95 -5.16 -19.42
N ILE A 404 36.71 -4.85 -19.85
CA ILE A 404 36.27 -5.00 -21.25
C ILE A 404 36.29 -3.70 -22.03
N ALA A 405 36.56 -2.58 -21.36
CA ALA A 405 36.66 -1.27 -22.01
C ALA A 405 37.91 -1.21 -22.88
N GLN A 406 37.75 -0.84 -24.15
CA GLN A 406 38.90 -0.57 -25.01
C GLN A 406 39.55 0.74 -24.58
N PRO A 407 40.89 0.85 -24.69
CA PRO A 407 41.59 2.11 -24.41
C PRO A 407 41.06 3.23 -25.30
N TRP A 408 40.99 4.42 -24.74
CA TRP A 408 40.52 5.61 -25.45
C TRP A 408 41.40 5.86 -26.71
N PRO A 409 40.83 6.14 -27.89
CA PRO A 409 41.61 6.44 -29.08
C PRO A 409 42.51 7.66 -28.83
N GLY A 410 43.80 7.47 -28.78
CA GLY A 410 44.77 8.50 -28.49
C GLY A 410 45.63 8.31 -27.22
N GLU A 411 45.28 7.39 -26.35
CA GLU A 411 46.18 6.94 -25.30
C GLU A 411 47.15 5.89 -25.88
N VAL A 412 48.39 6.29 -26.04
CA VAL A 412 49.49 5.37 -26.40
C VAL A 412 49.68 4.42 -25.21
N ALA A 413 49.49 3.13 -25.40
CA ALA A 413 49.79 2.11 -24.38
C ALA A 413 51.24 2.35 -23.93
N PRO A 414 51.58 2.44 -22.65
CA PRO A 414 52.95 2.46 -22.20
C PRO A 414 53.58 1.11 -22.61
N CYS A 415 54.68 1.18 -23.34
CA CYS A 415 55.54 0.06 -23.70
C CYS A 415 56.05 -0.69 -22.47
#